data_5eef79fc429c554d8609c186f20810f3
#
_entry.id   5eef79fc429c554d8609c186f20810f3
#
_cell.length_a   1.000
_cell.length_b   1.000
_cell.length_c   1.000
_cell.angle_alpha   90.00
_cell.angle_beta   90.00
_cell.angle_gamma   90.00
#
_symmetry.space_group_name_H-M   'P 1'
#
loop_
_entity.id
_entity.type
_entity.pdbx_description
1 polymer ?
#
loop_
_entity_poly.entity_id
_entity_poly.type
_entity_poly.pdbx_seq_one_letter_code
_entity_poly.pdbx_strand_id
1 'polypeptide(L)'
;MPRRERCGVLCSMGMSRKQIAFDLSNEALKRYYPRRETAQDPQFFKRAYKDIQRFMAANGFEHRQHSVYVSSGEMTALDIVCLMQRMASQFPWLGQCAEKVDATDIGSQHSLLG
;
A
#
# COMPACT_ATOMS: atom_id res chain seq x y z
N MET A 1 10.92 26.37 -18.23
CA MET A 1 10.50 25.61 -17.64
C MET A 1 9.16 25.31 -17.60
N PRO A 2 8.42 25.54 -18.49
CA PRO A 2 7.07 25.29 -18.47
C PRO A 2 6.69 23.91 -18.16
N ARG A 3 7.41 22.95 -18.59
CA ARG A 3 7.01 21.69 -18.33
C ARG A 3 7.00 21.36 -16.95
N ARG A 4 7.83 21.93 -16.22
CA ARG A 4 7.86 21.64 -14.90
C ARG A 4 6.70 22.18 -14.27
N GLU A 5 6.20 23.24 -14.70
CA GLU A 5 5.14 23.81 -14.09
C GLU A 5 3.98 22.97 -14.21
N ARG A 6 3.85 22.28 -15.30
CA ARG A 6 2.77 21.46 -15.47
C ARG A 6 2.83 20.38 -14.52
N CYS A 7 3.95 19.87 -14.25
CA CYS A 7 4.07 18.83 -13.30
C CYS A 7 3.68 19.35 -11.97
N GLY A 8 4.03 20.56 -11.69
CA GLY A 8 3.70 21.14 -10.41
C GLY A 8 2.21 21.21 -10.19
N VAL A 9 1.48 21.52 -11.21
CA VAL A 9 0.07 21.60 -11.07
C VAL A 9 -0.49 20.23 -10.78
N LEU A 10 -0.05 19.23 -11.48
CA LEU A 10 -0.52 17.92 -11.21
C LEU A 10 -0.16 17.47 -9.81
N CYS A 11 1.00 17.79 -9.37
CA CYS A 11 1.41 17.41 -8.05
C CYS A 11 0.56 18.10 -7.02
N SER A 12 0.26 19.34 -7.23
CA SER A 12 -0.52 20.05 -6.26
C SER A 12 -1.90 19.47 -6.16
N MET A 13 -2.48 19.01 -7.25
CA MET A 13 -3.77 18.44 -7.20
C MET A 13 -3.73 17.07 -6.57
N GLY A 14 -2.64 16.37 -6.69
CA GLY A 14 -2.54 15.05 -6.15
C GLY A 14 -1.89 14.94 -4.81
N MET A 15 -1.43 16.07 -4.25
CA MET A 15 -0.73 16.01 -3.00
C MET A 15 -1.70 15.96 -1.85
N SER A 16 -1.79 14.85 -1.21
CA SER A 16 -2.64 14.68 -0.05
C SER A 16 -2.22 13.44 0.70
N ARG A 17 -2.71 13.29 1.90
CA ARG A 17 -2.47 12.05 2.61
C ARG A 17 -3.27 10.98 1.91
N LYS A 18 -2.73 9.79 1.85
CA LYS A 18 -3.34 8.69 1.12
C LYS A 18 -3.70 7.55 2.06
N GLN A 19 -4.78 6.88 1.74
CA GLN A 19 -5.15 5.67 2.47
C GLN A 19 -5.09 4.53 1.47
N ILE A 20 -4.43 3.46 1.84
CA ILE A 20 -4.33 2.28 0.99
C ILE A 20 -4.96 1.10 1.71
N ALA A 21 -5.88 0.44 1.05
CA ALA A 21 -6.53 -0.74 1.59
C ALA A 21 -6.21 -1.92 0.70
N PHE A 22 -5.83 -3.03 1.31
CA PHE A 22 -5.50 -4.26 0.59
C PHE A 22 -6.57 -5.31 0.87
N ASP A 23 -7.03 -5.97 -0.17
CA ASP A 23 -7.96 -7.07 -0.01
C ASP A 23 -7.24 -8.31 -0.51
N LEU A 24 -6.78 -9.15 0.39
CA LEU A 24 -6.01 -10.33 0.04
C LEU A 24 -6.86 -11.58 0.14
N SER A 25 -6.60 -12.51 -0.75
CA SER A 25 -7.29 -13.78 -0.74
C SER A 25 -6.51 -14.77 0.12
N ASN A 26 -7.10 -15.26 1.20
CA ASN A 26 -6.43 -16.23 2.04
C ASN A 26 -6.19 -17.53 1.29
N GLU A 27 -7.08 -17.88 0.38
CA GLU A 27 -6.90 -19.06 -0.43
C GLU A 27 -5.66 -18.94 -1.31
N ALA A 28 -5.48 -17.78 -1.94
CA ALA A 28 -4.31 -17.56 -2.75
C ALA A 28 -3.05 -17.48 -1.91
N LEU A 29 -3.14 -16.90 -0.71
CA LEU A 29 -1.99 -16.84 0.18
C LEU A 29 -1.53 -18.24 0.58
N LYS A 30 -2.47 -19.14 0.84
CA LYS A 30 -2.10 -20.50 1.18
C LYS A 30 -1.37 -21.17 0.04
N ARG A 31 -1.70 -20.79 -1.18
CA ARG A 31 -1.09 -21.38 -2.36
C ARG A 31 0.22 -20.74 -2.76
N TYR A 32 0.30 -19.44 -2.72
CA TYR A 32 1.42 -18.69 -3.29
C TYR A 32 2.40 -18.09 -2.29
N TYR A 33 1.97 -17.85 -1.05
CA TYR A 33 2.87 -17.26 -0.09
C TYR A 33 3.95 -18.29 0.28
N PRO A 34 5.22 -17.91 0.30
CA PRO A 34 6.30 -18.86 0.54
C PRO A 34 6.18 -19.59 1.87
N ARG A 35 6.25 -20.91 1.83
CA ARG A 35 6.22 -21.71 3.03
C ARG A 35 7.63 -22.16 3.34
N ARG A 36 8.09 -21.94 4.55
CA ARG A 36 9.40 -22.39 4.94
C ARG A 36 9.32 -23.86 5.25
N GLU A 37 10.39 -24.57 4.97
CA GLU A 37 10.41 -25.99 5.18
C GLU A 37 10.12 -26.39 6.60
N THR A 38 10.55 -25.57 7.54
CA THR A 38 10.34 -25.89 8.94
C THR A 38 8.98 -25.44 9.44
N ALA A 39 8.22 -24.74 8.65
CA ALA A 39 6.95 -24.23 9.11
C ALA A 39 5.88 -25.30 9.11
N GLN A 40 5.42 -25.63 10.30
CA GLN A 40 4.39 -26.62 10.43
C GLN A 40 3.06 -25.95 10.72
N ASP A 41 3.07 -24.66 10.87
CA ASP A 41 1.89 -23.90 11.25
C ASP A 41 0.95 -23.76 10.08
N PRO A 42 -0.29 -24.21 10.16
CA PRO A 42 -1.24 -24.06 9.07
C PRO A 42 -1.59 -22.60 8.80
N GLN A 43 -1.25 -21.71 9.73
CA GLN A 43 -1.53 -20.30 9.56
C GLN A 43 -0.30 -19.55 9.01
N PHE A 44 0.64 -20.28 8.44
CA PHE A 44 1.89 -19.68 7.96
C PHE A 44 1.65 -18.50 7.02
N PHE A 45 0.60 -18.56 6.24
CA PHE A 45 0.32 -17.53 5.26
C PHE A 45 -0.06 -16.18 5.89
N LYS A 46 -0.41 -16.19 7.17
CA LYS A 46 -0.75 -14.94 7.84
C LYS A 46 0.44 -14.03 8.01
N ARG A 47 1.63 -14.55 7.82
CA ARG A 47 2.81 -13.72 7.88
C ARG A 47 2.81 -12.69 6.76
N ALA A 48 2.06 -12.95 5.68
CA ALA A 48 1.95 -12.01 4.59
C ALA A 48 1.45 -10.66 5.08
N TYR A 49 0.52 -10.67 6.03
CA TYR A 49 -0.02 -9.42 6.55
C TYR A 49 1.04 -8.65 7.34
N LYS A 50 1.92 -9.37 8.04
CA LYS A 50 2.98 -8.73 8.76
C LYS A 50 4.05 -8.19 7.82
N ASP A 51 4.31 -8.90 6.73
CA ASP A 51 5.27 -8.45 5.74
C ASP A 51 4.80 -7.14 5.13
N ILE A 52 3.53 -7.05 4.80
CA ILE A 52 2.96 -5.83 4.24
C ILE A 52 3.02 -4.72 5.27
N GLN A 53 2.69 -5.02 6.52
CA GLN A 53 2.71 -4.02 7.57
C GLN A 53 4.11 -3.43 7.75
N ARG A 54 5.12 -4.26 7.74
CA ARG A 54 6.49 -3.79 7.88
C ARG A 54 6.89 -2.92 6.69
N PHE A 55 6.52 -3.33 5.49
CA PHE A 55 6.83 -2.58 4.30
C PHE A 55 6.16 -1.21 4.36
N MET A 56 4.88 -1.18 4.72
CA MET A 56 4.15 0.07 4.77
C MET A 56 4.71 0.99 5.85
N ALA A 57 5.05 0.45 7.01
CA ALA A 57 5.63 1.25 8.08
C ALA A 57 6.96 1.84 7.66
N ALA A 58 7.76 1.08 6.94
CA ALA A 58 9.06 1.55 6.48
C ALA A 58 8.92 2.66 5.43
N ASN A 59 7.75 2.75 4.81
CA ASN A 59 7.51 3.75 3.79
C ASN A 59 6.58 4.87 4.25
N GLY A 60 6.45 5.06 5.55
CA GLY A 60 5.74 6.21 6.10
C GLY A 60 4.25 6.04 6.23
N PHE A 61 3.77 4.81 6.33
CA PHE A 61 2.35 4.56 6.51
C PHE A 61 2.07 4.03 7.90
N GLU A 62 0.96 4.43 8.47
CA GLU A 62 0.50 3.94 9.74
C GLU A 62 -0.58 2.90 9.52
N HIS A 63 -0.51 1.81 10.28
CA HIS A 63 -1.49 0.74 10.19
C HIS A 63 -2.72 1.15 11.00
N ARG A 64 -3.85 1.28 10.34
CA ARG A 64 -5.07 1.72 11.03
C ARG A 64 -5.99 0.58 11.37
N GLN A 65 -6.20 -0.31 10.42
CA GLN A 65 -7.04 -1.46 10.62
C GLN A 65 -6.41 -2.62 9.89
N HIS A 66 -7.01 -3.77 9.97
CA HIS A 66 -6.45 -5.01 9.45
C HIS A 66 -5.80 -4.90 8.10
N SER A 67 -6.15 -4.30 7.16
CA SER A 67 -5.48 -4.15 5.87
C SER A 67 -5.55 -2.73 5.37
N VAL A 68 -5.66 -1.78 6.27
CA VAL A 68 -5.81 -0.39 5.91
C VAL A 68 -4.65 0.42 6.47
N TYR A 69 -3.99 1.18 5.62
CA TYR A 69 -2.82 1.96 5.99
C TYR A 69 -3.00 3.41 5.54
N VAL A 70 -2.53 4.33 6.34
CA VAL A 70 -2.66 5.75 6.05
C VAL A 70 -1.29 6.40 6.05
N SER A 71 -0.97 7.19 5.05
CA SER A 71 0.32 7.83 4.99
C SER A 71 0.45 8.90 6.07
N SER A 72 1.63 9.03 6.64
CA SER A 72 1.88 10.04 7.65
C SER A 72 1.97 11.42 7.03
N GLY A 73 2.40 11.50 5.80
CA GLY A 73 2.54 12.76 5.10
C GLY A 73 1.81 12.77 3.79
N GLU A 74 1.86 13.87 3.10
CA GLU A 74 1.19 14.00 1.82
C GLU A 74 1.98 13.31 0.73
N MET A 75 1.29 12.69 -0.20
CA MET A 75 1.90 11.97 -1.28
C MET A 75 1.12 12.23 -2.56
N THR A 76 1.76 12.05 -3.69
CA THR A 76 1.10 12.18 -4.98
C THR A 76 0.66 10.80 -5.45
N ALA A 77 -0.18 10.78 -6.48
CA ALA A 77 -0.58 9.51 -7.07
C ALA A 77 0.63 8.77 -7.63
N LEU A 78 1.60 9.50 -8.16
CA LEU A 78 2.79 8.87 -8.69
C LEU A 78 3.61 8.21 -7.59
N ASP A 79 3.65 8.82 -6.41
CA ASP A 79 4.35 8.23 -5.28
C ASP A 79 3.72 6.88 -4.94
N ILE A 80 2.40 6.79 -5.03
CA ILE A 80 1.70 5.54 -4.74
C ILE A 80 2.02 4.48 -5.80
N VAL A 81 2.07 4.87 -7.07
CA VAL A 81 2.41 3.94 -8.13
C VAL A 81 3.81 3.39 -7.91
N CYS A 82 4.76 4.24 -7.56
CA CYS A 82 6.13 3.82 -7.31
C CYS A 82 6.21 2.90 -6.10
N LEU A 83 5.42 3.21 -5.07
CA LEU A 83 5.38 2.39 -3.87
C LEU A 83 4.87 0.99 -4.21
N MET A 84 3.79 0.92 -4.99
CA MET A 84 3.21 -0.35 -5.37
C MET A 84 4.17 -1.16 -6.21
N GLN A 85 4.93 -0.52 -7.08
CA GLN A 85 5.90 -1.22 -7.91
C GLN A 85 7.01 -1.82 -7.06
N ARG A 86 7.49 -1.07 -6.06
CA ARG A 86 8.52 -1.59 -5.18
C ARG A 86 7.98 -2.73 -4.34
N MET A 87 6.72 -2.62 -3.90
CA MET A 87 6.12 -3.66 -3.11
C MET A 87 5.95 -4.94 -3.93
N ALA A 88 5.52 -4.82 -5.18
CA ALA A 88 5.36 -5.98 -6.04
C ALA A 88 6.70 -6.64 -6.34
N SER A 89 7.76 -5.86 -6.43
CA SER A 89 9.07 -6.41 -6.63
C SER A 89 9.57 -7.16 -5.41
N GLN A 90 9.29 -6.64 -4.24
CA GLN A 90 9.74 -7.24 -3.00
C GLN A 90 8.91 -8.46 -2.64
N PHE A 91 7.64 -8.46 -2.97
CA PHE A 91 6.74 -9.56 -2.65
C PHE A 91 6.15 -10.16 -3.93
N PRO A 92 6.87 -11.09 -4.57
CA PRO A 92 6.39 -11.65 -5.86
C PRO A 92 5.03 -12.33 -5.76
N TRP A 93 4.67 -12.79 -4.57
CA TRP A 93 3.38 -13.44 -4.36
C TRP A 93 2.22 -12.46 -4.32
N LEU A 94 2.52 -11.17 -4.12
CA LEU A 94 1.47 -10.20 -3.89
C LEU A 94 0.49 -10.08 -5.05
N GLY A 95 0.99 -10.07 -6.26
CA GLY A 95 0.13 -9.93 -7.43
C GLY A 95 -0.87 -11.04 -7.59
N GLN A 96 -0.56 -12.22 -7.07
CA GLN A 96 -1.46 -13.35 -7.18
C GLN A 96 -2.39 -13.45 -6.01
N CYS A 97 -2.06 -12.80 -4.92
CA CYS A 97 -2.86 -12.88 -3.71
C CYS A 97 -3.73 -11.67 -3.47
N ALA A 98 -3.38 -10.53 -4.03
CA ALA A 98 -4.16 -9.32 -3.82
C ALA A 98 -5.34 -9.31 -4.77
N GLU A 99 -6.53 -9.35 -4.24
CA GLU A 99 -7.74 -9.28 -5.05
C GLU A 99 -8.04 -7.85 -5.39
N LYS A 100 -7.70 -6.94 -4.52
CA LYS A 100 -8.01 -5.55 -4.71
C LYS A 100 -7.09 -4.68 -3.88
N VAL A 101 -6.64 -3.59 -4.45
CA VAL A 101 -5.86 -2.61 -3.72
C VAL A 101 -6.43 -1.25 -4.06
N ASP A 102 -6.95 -0.57 -3.07
CA ASP A 102 -7.56 0.73 -3.26
C ASP A 102 -6.73 1.81 -2.63
N ALA A 103 -6.54 2.91 -3.33
CA ALA A 103 -5.85 4.06 -2.78
C ALA A 103 -6.77 5.26 -2.88
N THR A 104 -6.99 5.93 -1.79
CA THR A 104 -7.89 7.08 -1.75
C THR A 104 -7.22 8.26 -1.07
N ASP A 105 -7.70 9.43 -1.36
CA ASP A 105 -7.20 10.65 -0.75
C ASP A 105 -8.01 10.96 0.49
N ILE A 106 -7.34 11.33 1.56
CA ILE A 106 -8.06 11.68 2.78
C ILE A 106 -7.70 13.05 3.28
N GLY A 107 -6.69 13.67 2.73
CA GLY A 107 -6.26 14.94 3.27
C GLY A 107 -7.17 16.09 2.96
N SER A 108 -7.86 16.01 1.86
CA SER A 108 -8.67 17.12 1.44
C SER A 108 -9.86 17.38 2.33
N GLN A 109 -10.21 16.42 3.14
CA GLN A 109 -11.37 16.60 3.97
C GLN A 109 -11.22 17.70 4.97
N HIS A 110 -10.02 18.01 5.33
CA HIS A 110 -9.82 19.03 6.31
C HIS A 110 -10.24 20.38 5.82
N SER A 111 -10.06 20.63 4.55
CA SER A 111 -10.36 21.93 4.08
C SER A 111 -11.83 22.18 4.07
N LEU A 112 -12.61 21.17 3.99
CA LEU A 112 -14.03 21.35 3.98
C LEU A 112 -14.50 21.80 5.32
N LEU A 113 -13.87 21.36 6.35
CA LEU A 113 -14.28 21.71 7.66
C LEU A 113 -13.79 23.08 8.02
N GLY A 114 -12.74 23.47 7.42
CA GLY A 114 -12.18 24.78 7.69
C GLY A 114 -12.98 25.86 7.11
#